data_3e857b94a293fd2dc42fb41714742275
#
_entry.id   3e857b94a293fd2dc42fb41714742275
#
_cell.length_a   1.000
_cell.length_b   1.000
_cell.length_c   1.000
_cell.angle_alpha   90.00
_cell.angle_beta   90.00
_cell.angle_gamma   90.00
#
_symmetry.space_group_name_H-M   'P 1'
#
loop_
_entity.id
_entity.type
_entity.pdbx_description
1 polymer ?
#
loop_
_entity_poly.entity_id
_entity_poly.type
_entity_poly.pdbx_seq_one_letter_code
_entity_poly.pdbx_strand_id
1 'polypeptide(L)'
;MNNKVWAVVPAAGIGSRMQADRPKQYLLLNNQPVIVHSLQRLISHPLIEGVVVALSANDPYWPSLNLPSHWPIHTTLGGEHRADSVSNALEFLKNLTQQDPWVLVHDAARPCIRHSDIDSMLQQLSDDPVGGILGVPLSETIKRVNADNTIEATVDRTGLWRASTPQMFRLKGLAEALTQAKQCNINVTDEASAMEFMGLVPKMVAGHADNIKITLPQDLALAALFLQQQNNGEAA
;
A
#
# COMPACT_ATOMS: atom_id res chain seq x y z
N MET A 1 -20.43 -16.24 0.17
CA MET A 1 -19.13 -16.41 -0.55
C MET A 1 -18.02 -16.04 0.42
N ASN A 2 -16.91 -16.79 0.42
CA ASN A 2 -15.82 -16.54 1.34
C ASN A 2 -15.03 -15.31 0.83
N ASN A 3 -15.38 -14.13 1.32
CA ASN A 3 -14.80 -12.84 0.87
C ASN A 3 -13.40 -12.57 1.47
N LYS A 4 -12.67 -13.63 1.82
CA LYS A 4 -11.31 -13.48 2.34
C LYS A 4 -10.37 -12.95 1.27
N VAL A 5 -9.49 -12.05 1.69
CA VAL A 5 -8.51 -11.38 0.83
C VAL A 5 -7.10 -11.59 1.36
N TRP A 6 -6.10 -11.49 0.49
CA TRP A 6 -4.71 -11.50 0.86
C TRP A 6 -4.14 -10.09 0.82
N ALA A 7 -3.24 -9.76 1.72
CA ALA A 7 -2.49 -8.51 1.64
C ALA A 7 -1.07 -8.76 1.10
N VAL A 8 -0.57 -7.82 0.30
CA VAL A 8 0.81 -7.78 -0.19
C VAL A 8 1.46 -6.48 0.29
N VAL A 9 2.61 -6.60 0.95
CA VAL A 9 3.33 -5.47 1.52
C VAL A 9 4.74 -5.40 0.93
N PRO A 10 4.98 -4.54 -0.07
CA PRO A 10 6.32 -4.29 -0.58
C PRO A 10 7.16 -3.54 0.46
N ALA A 11 8.23 -4.16 0.95
CA ALA A 11 9.08 -3.65 2.02
C ALA A 11 10.60 -3.69 1.68
N ALA A 12 10.98 -3.97 0.43
CA ALA A 12 12.38 -4.04 0.01
C ALA A 12 13.06 -2.66 -0.19
N GLY A 13 12.30 -1.57 -0.22
CA GLY A 13 12.81 -0.23 -0.48
C GLY A 13 13.59 0.38 0.69
N ILE A 14 14.68 1.07 0.41
CA ILE A 14 15.55 1.71 1.41
C ILE A 14 15.04 3.06 1.93
N GLY A 15 14.14 3.74 1.22
CA GLY A 15 13.52 4.99 1.68
C GLY A 15 14.46 6.19 1.79
N SER A 16 15.31 6.43 0.81
CA SER A 16 16.41 7.42 0.80
C SER A 16 16.03 8.85 1.24
N ARG A 17 14.78 9.27 1.03
CA ARG A 17 14.30 10.62 1.40
C ARG A 17 14.24 10.88 2.91
N MET A 18 14.25 9.84 3.73
CA MET A 18 14.23 9.97 5.21
C MET A 18 15.56 10.40 5.81
N GLN A 19 16.68 10.28 5.08
CA GLN A 19 18.03 10.57 5.58
C GLN A 19 18.34 9.89 6.92
N ALA A 20 17.78 8.70 7.16
CA ALA A 20 17.93 7.94 8.39
C ALA A 20 18.97 6.82 8.21
N ASP A 21 19.46 6.28 9.34
CA ASP A 21 20.43 5.20 9.41
C ASP A 21 19.90 3.83 8.96
N ARG A 22 18.57 3.74 8.78
CA ARG A 22 17.85 2.51 8.42
C ARG A 22 16.67 2.80 7.48
N PRO A 23 16.15 1.78 6.77
CA PRO A 23 14.96 1.94 5.94
C PRO A 23 13.76 2.43 6.76
N LYS A 24 12.99 3.35 6.18
CA LYS A 24 11.91 4.07 6.87
C LYS A 24 10.85 3.16 7.53
N GLN A 25 10.61 1.98 6.96
CA GLN A 25 9.67 1.01 7.52
C GLN A 25 10.14 0.41 8.85
N TYR A 26 11.43 0.53 9.20
CA TYR A 26 12.02 0.10 10.46
C TYR A 26 12.27 1.23 11.45
N LEU A 27 11.92 2.48 11.11
CA LEU A 27 11.93 3.59 12.07
C LEU A 27 10.90 3.36 13.16
N LEU A 28 11.20 3.81 14.37
CA LEU A 28 10.31 3.63 15.50
C LEU A 28 9.18 4.66 15.46
N LEU A 29 7.97 4.17 15.60
CA LEU A 29 6.73 4.92 15.80
C LEU A 29 6.07 4.36 17.06
N ASN A 30 5.91 5.16 18.11
CA ASN A 30 5.38 4.71 19.40
C ASN A 30 6.10 3.44 19.92
N ASN A 31 7.44 3.42 19.89
CA ASN A 31 8.31 2.32 20.32
C ASN A 31 8.21 1.00 19.50
N GLN A 32 7.50 1.00 18.37
CA GLN A 32 7.45 -0.13 17.46
C GLN A 32 7.84 0.30 16.03
N PRO A 33 8.49 -0.55 15.23
CA PRO A 33 8.77 -0.26 13.84
C PRO A 33 7.49 0.06 13.04
N VAL A 34 7.56 1.03 12.15
CA VAL A 34 6.43 1.47 11.30
C VAL A 34 5.76 0.29 10.60
N ILE A 35 6.55 -0.64 10.06
CA ILE A 35 6.01 -1.83 9.37
C ILE A 35 5.15 -2.71 10.30
N VAL A 36 5.49 -2.80 11.59
CA VAL A 36 4.72 -3.59 12.56
C VAL A 36 3.32 -3.02 12.72
N HIS A 37 3.17 -1.69 12.80
CA HIS A 37 1.86 -1.04 12.82
C HIS A 37 1.06 -1.34 11.56
N SER A 38 1.68 -1.21 10.37
CA SER A 38 1.00 -1.52 9.10
C SER A 38 0.54 -2.97 9.02
N LEU A 39 1.40 -3.92 9.42
CA LEU A 39 1.07 -5.34 9.46
C LEU A 39 -0.04 -5.64 10.47
N GLN A 40 0.03 -5.05 11.67
CA GLN A 40 -0.99 -5.24 12.69
C GLN A 40 -2.37 -4.78 12.20
N ARG A 41 -2.46 -3.61 11.55
CA ARG A 41 -3.72 -3.10 10.98
C ARG A 41 -4.30 -4.03 9.91
N LEU A 42 -3.46 -4.61 9.07
CA LEU A 42 -3.92 -5.57 8.06
C LEU A 42 -4.38 -6.89 8.70
N ILE A 43 -3.53 -7.49 9.54
CA ILE A 43 -3.77 -8.83 10.11
C ILE A 43 -4.95 -8.84 11.09
N SER A 44 -5.18 -7.75 11.82
CA SER A 44 -6.32 -7.64 12.74
C SER A 44 -7.68 -7.50 12.03
N HIS A 45 -7.70 -7.26 10.72
CA HIS A 45 -8.94 -7.22 9.96
C HIS A 45 -9.47 -8.64 9.69
N PRO A 46 -10.74 -8.97 10.03
CA PRO A 46 -11.24 -10.33 10.03
C PRO A 46 -11.32 -11.02 8.65
N LEU A 47 -11.32 -10.22 7.57
CA LEU A 47 -11.37 -10.74 6.20
C LEU A 47 -9.98 -10.88 5.56
N ILE A 48 -8.89 -10.47 6.23
CA ILE A 48 -7.52 -10.72 5.76
C ILE A 48 -7.11 -12.14 6.14
N GLU A 49 -6.87 -12.98 5.14
CA GLU A 49 -6.46 -14.38 5.30
C GLU A 49 -4.99 -14.51 5.66
N GLY A 50 -4.16 -13.65 5.08
CA GLY A 50 -2.73 -13.60 5.34
C GLY A 50 -2.05 -12.44 4.62
N VAL A 51 -0.79 -12.25 4.94
CA VAL A 51 0.04 -11.16 4.41
C VAL A 51 1.32 -11.73 3.81
N VAL A 52 1.63 -11.35 2.57
CA VAL A 52 2.93 -11.63 1.93
C VAL A 52 3.78 -10.36 1.96
N VAL A 53 4.90 -10.40 2.64
CA VAL A 53 5.85 -9.27 2.75
C VAL A 53 7.04 -9.51 1.81
N ALA A 54 7.28 -8.59 0.88
CA ALA A 54 8.43 -8.65 -0.01
C ALA A 54 9.60 -7.87 0.60
N LEU A 55 10.67 -8.56 0.99
CA LEU A 55 11.84 -8.04 1.69
C LEU A 55 13.05 -7.93 0.77
N SER A 56 14.02 -7.08 1.11
CA SER A 56 15.32 -7.10 0.44
C SER A 56 16.07 -8.41 0.73
N ALA A 57 16.95 -8.85 -0.17
CA ALA A 57 17.65 -10.14 -0.07
C ALA A 57 18.46 -10.29 1.23
N ASN A 58 19.00 -9.20 1.76
CA ASN A 58 19.85 -9.17 2.97
C ASN A 58 19.26 -8.18 3.98
N ASP A 59 17.97 -8.28 4.26
CA ASP A 59 17.31 -7.40 5.23
C ASP A 59 17.77 -7.77 6.66
N PRO A 60 18.60 -6.93 7.33
CA PRO A 60 19.12 -7.23 8.65
C PRO A 60 18.12 -6.94 9.76
N TYR A 61 17.05 -6.20 9.47
CA TYR A 61 16.09 -5.71 10.47
C TYR A 61 14.92 -6.67 10.66
N TRP A 62 14.45 -7.31 9.57
CA TRP A 62 13.31 -8.21 9.64
C TRP A 62 13.43 -9.33 10.67
N PRO A 63 14.57 -10.07 10.75
CA PRO A 63 14.72 -11.13 11.74
C PRO A 63 14.66 -10.65 13.19
N SER A 64 14.94 -9.37 13.44
CA SER A 64 14.91 -8.77 14.78
C SER A 64 13.52 -8.30 15.21
N LEU A 65 12.52 -8.35 14.30
CA LEU A 65 11.14 -8.03 14.64
C LEU A 65 10.55 -9.17 15.49
N ASN A 66 10.15 -8.85 16.71
CA ASN A 66 9.47 -9.81 17.58
C ASN A 66 7.98 -9.91 17.19
N LEU A 67 7.72 -10.43 15.99
CA LEU A 67 6.36 -10.62 15.51
C LEU A 67 5.70 -11.82 16.19
N PRO A 68 4.40 -11.75 16.55
CA PRO A 68 3.70 -12.89 17.10
C PRO A 68 3.70 -14.07 16.12
N SER A 69 4.05 -15.26 16.59
CA SER A 69 4.17 -16.46 15.76
C SER A 69 2.85 -16.93 15.12
N HIS A 70 1.72 -16.50 15.68
CA HIS A 70 0.39 -16.80 15.15
C HIS A 70 -0.06 -15.85 14.02
N TRP A 71 0.69 -14.81 13.72
CA TRP A 71 0.37 -13.92 12.60
C TRP A 71 0.57 -14.66 11.28
N PRO A 72 -0.43 -14.64 10.37
CA PRO A 72 -0.36 -15.33 9.08
C PRO A 72 0.51 -14.55 8.09
N ILE A 73 1.81 -14.45 8.38
CA ILE A 73 2.78 -13.72 7.57
C ILE A 73 3.65 -14.70 6.80
N HIS A 74 3.76 -14.45 5.51
CA HIS A 74 4.72 -15.08 4.62
C HIS A 74 5.72 -14.04 4.12
N THR A 75 6.95 -14.44 3.84
CA THR A 75 7.96 -13.55 3.28
C THR A 75 8.44 -14.06 1.93
N THR A 76 8.77 -13.14 1.04
CA THR A 76 9.41 -13.43 -0.24
C THR A 76 10.48 -12.38 -0.54
N LEU A 77 11.32 -12.65 -1.52
CA LEU A 77 12.29 -11.66 -2.00
C LEU A 77 11.58 -10.55 -2.76
N GLY A 78 11.91 -9.31 -2.44
CA GLY A 78 11.54 -8.15 -3.24
C GLY A 78 12.43 -8.02 -4.48
N GLY A 79 12.14 -7.02 -5.29
CA GLY A 79 12.92 -6.68 -6.49
C GLY A 79 13.57 -5.31 -6.37
N GLU A 80 14.17 -4.86 -7.46
CA GLU A 80 14.85 -3.58 -7.56
C GLU A 80 13.87 -2.40 -7.39
N HIS A 81 12.70 -2.54 -8.01
CA HIS A 81 11.63 -1.54 -7.92
C HIS A 81 10.45 -2.05 -7.08
N ARG A 82 9.58 -1.11 -6.66
CA ARG A 82 8.36 -1.44 -5.90
C ARG A 82 7.47 -2.41 -6.68
N ALA A 83 7.29 -2.19 -7.98
CA ALA A 83 6.49 -3.06 -8.84
C ALA A 83 7.06 -4.49 -8.92
N ASP A 84 8.39 -4.65 -8.97
CA ASP A 84 9.04 -5.98 -8.96
C ASP A 84 8.80 -6.69 -7.62
N SER A 85 8.85 -5.96 -6.52
CA SER A 85 8.56 -6.51 -5.19
C SER A 85 7.11 -7.00 -5.09
N VAL A 86 6.16 -6.24 -5.64
CA VAL A 86 4.76 -6.66 -5.73
C VAL A 86 4.63 -7.89 -6.63
N SER A 87 5.22 -7.90 -7.82
CA SER A 87 5.19 -9.04 -8.75
C SER A 87 5.70 -10.32 -8.11
N ASN A 88 6.82 -10.26 -7.38
CA ASN A 88 7.38 -11.42 -6.68
C ASN A 88 6.44 -11.94 -5.58
N ALA A 89 5.78 -11.02 -4.83
CA ALA A 89 4.81 -11.40 -3.82
C ALA A 89 3.54 -12.03 -4.43
N LEU A 90 3.07 -11.53 -5.57
CA LEU A 90 1.94 -12.14 -6.29
C LEU A 90 2.29 -13.52 -6.84
N GLU A 91 3.50 -13.71 -7.35
CA GLU A 91 3.95 -15.02 -7.82
C GLU A 91 4.08 -16.03 -6.67
N PHE A 92 4.60 -15.60 -5.52
CA PHE A 92 4.58 -16.40 -4.30
C PHE A 92 3.15 -16.80 -3.92
N LEU A 93 2.22 -15.86 -3.97
CA LEU A 93 0.82 -16.09 -3.61
C LEU A 93 0.11 -17.04 -4.59
N LYS A 94 0.41 -16.98 -5.89
CA LYS A 94 -0.09 -17.95 -6.88
C LYS A 94 0.31 -19.39 -6.55
N ASN A 95 1.51 -19.58 -6.01
CA ASN A 95 1.99 -20.91 -5.60
C ASN A 95 1.37 -21.35 -4.25
N LEU A 96 0.96 -20.41 -3.40
CA LEU A 96 0.34 -20.69 -2.11
C LEU A 96 -1.15 -21.02 -2.26
N THR A 97 -1.85 -20.38 -3.21
CA THR A 97 -3.28 -20.60 -3.45
C THR A 97 -3.55 -20.90 -4.93
N GLN A 98 -4.38 -21.91 -5.19
CA GLN A 98 -4.82 -22.23 -6.55
C GLN A 98 -6.02 -21.38 -7.01
N GLN A 99 -6.52 -20.51 -6.15
CA GLN A 99 -7.64 -19.63 -6.41
C GLN A 99 -7.19 -18.32 -7.06
N ASP A 100 -8.14 -17.46 -7.37
CA ASP A 100 -7.90 -16.09 -7.81
C ASP A 100 -8.49 -15.11 -6.76
N PRO A 101 -7.86 -15.01 -5.57
CA PRO A 101 -8.37 -14.16 -4.52
C PRO A 101 -8.23 -12.67 -4.88
N TRP A 102 -8.97 -11.84 -4.16
CA TRP A 102 -8.66 -10.43 -4.07
C TRP A 102 -7.34 -10.21 -3.31
N VAL A 103 -6.53 -9.28 -3.81
CA VAL A 103 -5.28 -8.88 -3.19
C VAL A 103 -5.32 -7.39 -2.88
N LEU A 104 -4.98 -7.03 -1.64
CA LEU A 104 -4.77 -5.66 -1.18
C LEU A 104 -3.26 -5.38 -1.17
N VAL A 105 -2.76 -4.59 -2.11
CA VAL A 105 -1.37 -4.11 -2.07
C VAL A 105 -1.30 -2.88 -1.19
N HIS A 106 -0.52 -2.95 -0.10
CA HIS A 106 -0.42 -1.87 0.88
C HIS A 106 1.02 -1.50 1.21
N ASP A 107 1.32 -0.21 1.21
CA ASP A 107 2.67 0.27 1.52
C ASP A 107 3.05 0.01 2.97
N ALA A 108 4.23 -0.60 3.22
CA ALA A 108 4.79 -0.84 4.56
C ALA A 108 4.89 0.43 5.44
N ALA A 109 4.95 1.61 4.82
CA ALA A 109 5.09 2.90 5.48
C ALA A 109 3.77 3.69 5.62
N ARG A 110 2.60 3.01 5.60
CA ARG A 110 1.28 3.61 5.90
C ARG A 110 0.64 2.94 7.12
N PRO A 111 1.11 3.26 8.32
CA PRO A 111 0.66 2.58 9.54
C PRO A 111 -0.75 2.96 9.98
N CYS A 112 -1.34 4.02 9.40
CA CYS A 112 -2.60 4.59 9.84
C CYS A 112 -3.82 4.14 9.02
N ILE A 113 -3.71 3.04 8.25
CA ILE A 113 -4.87 2.45 7.56
C ILE A 113 -5.94 2.06 8.59
N ARG A 114 -7.22 2.36 8.31
CA ARG A 114 -8.34 1.98 9.16
C ARG A 114 -9.01 0.72 8.62
N HIS A 115 -9.61 -0.06 9.51
CA HIS A 115 -10.45 -1.19 9.10
C HIS A 115 -11.63 -0.72 8.23
N SER A 116 -12.23 0.44 8.56
CA SER A 116 -13.32 1.04 7.76
C SER A 116 -12.92 1.37 6.32
N ASP A 117 -11.64 1.69 6.05
CA ASP A 117 -11.15 1.86 4.69
C ASP A 117 -11.14 0.53 3.93
N ILE A 118 -10.69 -0.54 4.59
CA ILE A 118 -10.68 -1.89 4.03
C ILE A 118 -12.11 -2.38 3.78
N ASP A 119 -13.01 -2.19 4.75
CA ASP A 119 -14.43 -2.52 4.62
C ASP A 119 -15.08 -1.80 3.43
N SER A 120 -14.82 -0.50 3.29
CA SER A 120 -15.31 0.31 2.17
C SER A 120 -14.84 -0.20 0.81
N MET A 121 -13.56 -0.60 0.71
CA MET A 121 -13.03 -1.20 -0.51
C MET A 121 -13.69 -2.53 -0.82
N LEU A 122 -13.82 -3.41 0.16
CA LEU A 122 -14.47 -4.70 -0.01
C LEU A 122 -15.93 -4.56 -0.42
N GLN A 123 -16.66 -3.65 0.21
CA GLN A 123 -18.06 -3.39 -0.12
C GLN A 123 -18.26 -2.87 -1.54
N GLN A 124 -17.37 -1.98 -2.01
CA GLN A 124 -17.53 -1.31 -3.31
C GLN A 124 -16.92 -2.08 -4.47
N LEU A 125 -15.94 -2.97 -4.20
CA LEU A 125 -15.14 -3.62 -5.23
C LEU A 125 -15.33 -5.14 -5.32
N SER A 126 -15.97 -5.80 -4.34
CA SER A 126 -16.10 -7.28 -4.35
C SER A 126 -16.75 -7.83 -5.62
N ASP A 127 -17.70 -7.10 -6.21
CA ASP A 127 -18.40 -7.46 -7.44
C ASP A 127 -17.91 -6.66 -8.67
N ASP A 128 -16.85 -5.85 -8.51
CA ASP A 128 -16.27 -5.10 -9.60
C ASP A 128 -15.39 -5.99 -10.48
N PRO A 129 -15.48 -5.89 -11.82
CA PRO A 129 -14.71 -6.73 -12.72
C PRO A 129 -13.21 -6.38 -12.75
N VAL A 130 -12.83 -5.18 -12.33
CA VAL A 130 -11.44 -4.68 -12.37
C VAL A 130 -10.85 -4.58 -10.97
N GLY A 131 -11.52 -3.88 -10.08
CA GLY A 131 -11.03 -3.48 -8.77
C GLY A 131 -10.81 -1.97 -8.66
N GLY A 132 -9.99 -1.54 -7.71
CA GLY A 132 -9.81 -0.11 -7.49
C GLY A 132 -8.81 0.21 -6.39
N ILE A 133 -8.69 1.49 -6.10
CA ILE A 133 -7.72 2.04 -5.17
C ILE A 133 -8.35 2.99 -4.17
N LEU A 134 -7.73 3.07 -3.01
CA LEU A 134 -8.10 4.06 -2.02
C LEU A 134 -7.52 5.44 -2.39
N GLY A 135 -8.25 6.49 -2.11
CA GLY A 135 -7.75 7.85 -2.32
C GLY A 135 -8.56 8.90 -1.58
N VAL A 136 -8.09 10.14 -1.65
CA VAL A 136 -8.74 11.30 -1.03
C VAL A 136 -8.84 12.41 -2.07
N PRO A 137 -10.01 13.06 -2.24
CA PRO A 137 -10.13 14.22 -3.10
C PRO A 137 -9.15 15.32 -2.71
N LEU A 138 -8.56 16.01 -3.68
CA LEU A 138 -7.71 17.16 -3.39
C LEU A 138 -8.55 18.36 -2.94
N SER A 139 -8.22 18.88 -1.77
CA SER A 139 -8.82 20.09 -1.18
C SER A 139 -8.02 21.37 -1.43
N GLU A 140 -6.71 21.24 -1.59
CA GLU A 140 -5.77 22.34 -1.75
C GLU A 140 -5.75 22.88 -3.18
N THR A 141 -5.32 24.14 -3.34
CA THR A 141 -5.06 24.70 -4.67
C THR A 141 -3.78 24.11 -5.26
N ILE A 142 -3.89 23.53 -6.46
CA ILE A 142 -2.77 22.91 -7.17
C ILE A 142 -2.20 23.88 -8.19
N LYS A 143 -0.88 24.08 -8.14
CA LYS A 143 -0.13 24.88 -9.13
C LYS A 143 0.75 23.96 -9.98
N ARG A 144 0.73 24.18 -11.29
CA ARG A 144 1.79 23.68 -12.18
C ARG A 144 2.92 24.70 -12.20
N VAL A 145 4.14 24.22 -12.07
CA VAL A 145 5.35 25.04 -12.10
C VAL A 145 6.30 24.48 -13.17
N ASN A 146 7.11 25.38 -13.74
CA ASN A 146 8.21 25.02 -14.63
C ASN A 146 9.48 24.63 -13.84
N ALA A 147 10.57 24.34 -14.56
CA ALA A 147 11.86 23.95 -13.98
C ALA A 147 12.47 25.02 -13.04
N ASP A 148 12.14 26.29 -13.24
CA ASP A 148 12.62 27.42 -12.43
C ASP A 148 11.72 27.74 -11.23
N ASN A 149 10.76 26.84 -10.91
CA ASN A 149 9.74 27.02 -9.88
C ASN A 149 8.80 28.23 -10.11
N THR A 150 8.69 28.71 -11.35
CA THR A 150 7.73 29.76 -11.72
C THR A 150 6.38 29.12 -11.98
N ILE A 151 5.30 29.75 -11.47
CA ILE A 151 3.93 29.23 -11.66
C ILE A 151 3.52 29.41 -13.12
N GLU A 152 3.21 28.30 -13.80
CA GLU A 152 2.65 28.30 -15.16
C GLU A 152 1.13 28.42 -15.15
N ALA A 153 0.48 27.66 -14.25
CA ALA A 153 -0.98 27.63 -14.19
C ALA A 153 -1.51 27.18 -12.82
N THR A 154 -2.74 27.56 -12.53
CA THR A 154 -3.55 26.90 -11.52
C THR A 154 -4.27 25.72 -12.17
N VAL A 155 -4.08 24.54 -11.64
CA VAL A 155 -4.75 23.32 -12.14
C VAL A 155 -6.15 23.25 -11.50
N ASP A 156 -7.17 23.03 -12.31
CA ASP A 156 -8.48 22.71 -11.79
C ASP A 156 -8.40 21.38 -11.03
N ARG A 157 -8.76 21.40 -9.76
CA ARG A 157 -8.72 20.22 -8.89
C ARG A 157 -9.98 19.35 -8.97
N THR A 158 -11.00 19.77 -9.74
CA THR A 158 -12.22 18.98 -9.91
C THR A 158 -11.86 17.61 -10.49
N GLY A 159 -12.25 16.54 -9.77
CA GLY A 159 -11.92 15.17 -10.16
C GLY A 159 -10.48 14.73 -9.90
N LEU A 160 -9.63 15.58 -9.30
CA LEU A 160 -8.27 15.17 -8.89
C LEU A 160 -8.29 14.57 -7.49
N TRP A 161 -7.61 13.42 -7.35
CA TRP A 161 -7.49 12.67 -6.11
C TRP A 161 -6.03 12.39 -5.77
N ARG A 162 -5.72 12.38 -4.50
CA ARG A 162 -4.46 11.85 -3.98
C ARG A 162 -4.61 10.35 -3.80
N ALA A 163 -4.03 9.57 -4.71
CA ALA A 163 -4.02 8.12 -4.64
C ALA A 163 -3.27 7.63 -3.39
N SER A 164 -3.76 6.57 -2.79
CA SER A 164 -3.14 5.92 -1.64
C SER A 164 -3.21 4.39 -1.78
N THR A 165 -2.76 3.69 -0.76
CA THR A 165 -2.94 2.25 -0.61
C THR A 165 -3.78 1.95 0.64
N PRO A 166 -4.53 0.84 0.66
CA PRO A 166 -4.48 -0.31 -0.23
C PRO A 166 -4.97 -0.04 -1.65
N GLN A 167 -4.46 -0.85 -2.59
CA GLN A 167 -4.97 -0.99 -3.95
C GLN A 167 -5.44 -2.44 -4.11
N MET A 168 -6.69 -2.65 -4.54
CA MET A 168 -7.37 -3.94 -4.49
C MET A 168 -7.69 -4.45 -5.89
N PHE A 169 -7.10 -5.58 -6.26
CA PHE A 169 -7.27 -6.22 -7.56
C PHE A 169 -7.31 -7.74 -7.42
N ARG A 170 -7.82 -8.44 -8.44
CA ARG A 170 -7.69 -9.91 -8.52
C ARG A 170 -6.24 -10.30 -8.74
N LEU A 171 -5.80 -11.36 -8.07
CA LEU A 171 -4.42 -11.86 -8.11
C LEU A 171 -3.90 -12.06 -9.54
N LYS A 172 -4.68 -12.77 -10.37
CA LYS A 172 -4.25 -13.09 -11.75
C LYS A 172 -4.21 -11.85 -12.62
N GLY A 173 -5.24 -11.01 -12.56
CA GLY A 173 -5.34 -9.79 -13.37
C GLY A 173 -4.21 -8.81 -13.07
N LEU A 174 -3.92 -8.57 -11.79
CA LEU A 174 -2.82 -7.69 -11.40
C LEU A 174 -1.45 -8.25 -11.79
N ALA A 175 -1.23 -9.56 -11.59
CA ALA A 175 0.03 -10.18 -11.96
C ALA A 175 0.29 -10.14 -13.47
N GLU A 176 -0.76 -10.32 -14.28
CA GLU A 176 -0.68 -10.18 -15.74
C GLU A 176 -0.36 -8.73 -16.13
N ALA A 177 -1.07 -7.75 -15.57
CA ALA A 177 -0.85 -6.33 -15.86
C ALA A 177 0.58 -5.89 -15.55
N LEU A 178 1.12 -6.25 -14.39
CA LEU A 178 2.51 -5.94 -14.02
C LEU A 178 3.52 -6.63 -14.95
N THR A 179 3.25 -7.88 -15.36
CA THR A 179 4.11 -8.62 -16.28
C THR A 179 4.15 -7.95 -17.65
N GLN A 180 3.01 -7.57 -18.21
CA GLN A 180 2.91 -6.91 -19.50
C GLN A 180 3.56 -5.52 -19.47
N ALA A 181 3.31 -4.74 -18.43
CA ALA A 181 3.94 -3.43 -18.25
C ALA A 181 5.47 -3.55 -18.22
N LYS A 182 6.00 -4.54 -17.51
CA LYS A 182 7.45 -4.81 -17.45
C LYS A 182 8.03 -5.20 -18.81
N GLN A 183 7.37 -6.08 -19.56
CA GLN A 183 7.79 -6.50 -20.90
C GLN A 183 7.80 -5.32 -21.90
N CYS A 184 6.88 -4.40 -21.75
CA CYS A 184 6.80 -3.19 -22.56
C CYS A 184 7.65 -2.02 -22.04
N ASN A 185 8.45 -2.21 -20.98
CA ASN A 185 9.26 -1.17 -20.32
C ASN A 185 8.43 0.04 -19.85
N ILE A 186 7.20 -0.18 -19.44
CA ILE A 186 6.33 0.86 -18.89
C ILE A 186 6.72 1.12 -17.43
N ASN A 187 6.91 2.39 -17.08
CA ASN A 187 7.16 2.79 -15.71
C ASN A 187 5.86 2.78 -14.90
N VAL A 188 5.66 1.72 -14.12
CA VAL A 188 4.52 1.54 -13.24
C VAL A 188 4.77 2.29 -11.92
N THR A 189 3.93 3.25 -11.60
CA THR A 189 4.02 4.04 -10.35
C THR A 189 3.27 3.39 -9.20
N ASP A 190 2.16 2.71 -9.51
CA ASP A 190 1.31 1.97 -8.58
C ASP A 190 0.54 0.86 -9.34
N GLU A 191 -0.25 0.06 -8.63
CA GLU A 191 -0.98 -1.06 -9.22
C GLU A 191 -2.05 -0.59 -10.21
N ALA A 192 -2.71 0.54 -9.93
CA ALA A 192 -3.71 1.10 -10.84
C ALA A 192 -3.10 1.45 -12.20
N SER A 193 -1.92 2.05 -12.24
CA SER A 193 -1.26 2.41 -13.50
C SER A 193 -0.92 1.20 -14.38
N ALA A 194 -0.66 0.03 -13.78
CA ALA A 194 -0.51 -1.21 -14.52
C ALA A 194 -1.84 -1.71 -15.13
N MET A 195 -2.94 -1.59 -14.37
CA MET A 195 -4.26 -1.94 -14.86
C MET A 195 -4.73 -0.97 -15.98
N GLU A 196 -4.46 0.32 -15.83
CA GLU A 196 -4.72 1.35 -16.85
C GLU A 196 -3.95 1.07 -18.15
N PHE A 197 -2.69 0.64 -18.05
CA PHE A 197 -1.90 0.22 -19.21
C PHE A 197 -2.56 -0.94 -19.98
N MET A 198 -3.26 -1.84 -19.29
CA MET A 198 -4.06 -2.92 -19.90
C MET A 198 -5.40 -2.42 -20.50
N GLY A 199 -5.67 -1.13 -20.47
CA GLY A 199 -6.94 -0.54 -20.93
C GLY A 199 -8.10 -0.76 -19.95
N LEU A 200 -7.83 -1.17 -18.73
CA LEU A 200 -8.81 -1.34 -17.68
C LEU A 200 -9.04 -0.02 -16.91
N VAL A 201 -10.19 0.12 -16.27
CA VAL A 201 -10.57 1.35 -15.56
C VAL A 201 -10.81 1.04 -14.08
N PRO A 202 -9.77 1.15 -13.23
CA PRO A 202 -9.92 0.97 -11.78
C PRO A 202 -10.83 2.02 -11.16
N LYS A 203 -11.60 1.63 -10.12
CA LYS A 203 -12.41 2.56 -9.34
C LYS A 203 -11.58 3.28 -8.28
N MET A 204 -11.99 4.53 -7.99
CA MET A 204 -11.52 5.27 -6.84
C MET A 204 -12.49 5.10 -5.67
N VAL A 205 -11.99 4.62 -4.53
CA VAL A 205 -12.74 4.49 -3.27
C VAL A 205 -12.27 5.60 -2.33
N ALA A 206 -13.21 6.33 -1.73
CA ALA A 206 -12.89 7.37 -0.77
C ALA A 206 -12.37 6.77 0.54
N GLY A 207 -11.20 7.21 0.97
CA GLY A 207 -10.56 6.81 2.22
C GLY A 207 -10.31 8.00 3.15
N HIS A 208 -9.75 7.71 4.31
CA HIS A 208 -9.43 8.73 5.31
C HIS A 208 -8.11 9.45 4.99
N ALA A 209 -8.09 10.75 5.23
CA ALA A 209 -6.92 11.60 4.94
C ALA A 209 -5.72 11.30 5.84
N ASP A 210 -5.95 10.70 7.01
CA ASP A 210 -4.94 10.31 7.99
C ASP A 210 -4.17 9.03 7.61
N ASN A 211 -4.58 8.30 6.56
CA ASN A 211 -3.81 7.19 5.98
C ASN A 211 -2.59 7.72 5.22
N ILE A 212 -1.72 8.43 5.93
CA ILE A 212 -0.53 9.08 5.36
C ILE A 212 0.58 8.06 5.08
N LYS A 213 1.42 8.36 4.10
CA LYS A 213 2.66 7.63 3.82
C LYS A 213 3.81 8.33 4.51
N ILE A 214 4.46 7.68 5.47
CA ILE A 214 5.69 8.19 6.08
C ILE A 214 6.77 8.26 5.00
N THR A 215 7.19 9.50 4.70
CA THR A 215 8.13 9.81 3.63
C THR A 215 9.23 10.76 4.10
N LEU A 216 8.89 11.68 4.97
CA LEU A 216 9.77 12.68 5.57
C LEU A 216 9.79 12.52 7.11
N PRO A 217 10.83 13.01 7.81
CA PRO A 217 10.95 12.85 9.26
C PRO A 217 9.74 13.35 10.06
N GLN A 218 9.13 14.48 9.65
CA GLN A 218 7.95 15.04 10.33
C GLN A 218 6.71 14.15 10.23
N ASP A 219 6.64 13.26 9.24
CA ASP A 219 5.48 12.37 9.07
C ASP A 219 5.37 11.35 10.21
N LEU A 220 6.48 11.04 10.91
CA LEU A 220 6.46 10.15 12.08
C LEU A 220 5.64 10.75 13.22
N ALA A 221 5.84 12.02 13.56
CA ALA A 221 5.08 12.68 14.61
C ALA A 221 3.60 12.77 14.25
N LEU A 222 3.30 13.07 12.98
CA LEU A 222 1.92 13.13 12.49
C LEU A 222 1.24 11.76 12.52
N ALA A 223 1.94 10.70 12.10
CA ALA A 223 1.44 9.32 12.18
C ALA A 223 1.17 8.89 13.63
N ALA A 224 2.05 9.28 14.58
CA ALA A 224 1.85 8.98 16.00
C ALA A 224 0.56 9.62 16.55
N LEU A 225 0.29 10.88 16.18
CA LEU A 225 -0.93 11.58 16.55
C LEU A 225 -2.18 10.89 15.97
N PHE A 226 -2.14 10.51 14.70
CA PHE A 226 -3.28 9.83 14.06
C PHE A 226 -3.56 8.46 14.68
N LEU A 227 -2.52 7.65 14.95
CA LEU A 227 -2.70 6.37 15.64
C LEU A 227 -3.29 6.55 17.05
N GLN A 228 -2.87 7.58 17.78
CA GLN A 228 -3.45 7.88 19.09
C GLN A 228 -4.93 8.25 18.98
N GLN A 229 -5.30 9.09 18.02
CA GLN A 229 -6.70 9.48 17.81
C GLN A 229 -7.56 8.29 17.39
N GLN A 230 -7.06 7.42 16.50
CA GLN A 230 -7.77 6.22 16.06
C GLN A 230 -8.04 5.27 17.24
N ASN A 231 -7.03 5.02 18.07
CA ASN A 231 -7.18 4.14 19.24
C ASN A 231 -8.18 4.69 20.27
N ASN A 232 -8.24 6.01 20.45
CA ASN A 232 -9.21 6.64 21.35
C ASN A 232 -10.64 6.60 20.78
N GLY A 233 -10.80 6.68 19.46
CA GLY A 233 -12.09 6.62 18.78
C GLY A 233 -12.66 5.20 18.63
N GLU A 234 -11.79 4.17 18.59
CA GLU A 234 -12.20 2.76 18.58
C GLU A 234 -12.56 2.24 19.99
N ALA A 235 -12.21 2.97 21.04
CA ALA A 235 -12.51 2.64 22.44
C ALA A 235 -13.79 3.30 22.98
N ALA A 236 -14.45 4.15 22.21
CA ALA A 236 -15.69 4.87 22.56
C ALA A 236 -16.90 4.31 21.81
#